data_91550566b71d04cd755775b58759919a
#
_entry.id   91550566b71d04cd755775b58759919a
#
_cell.length_a   1.000
_cell.length_b   1.000
_cell.length_c   1.000
_cell.angle_alpha   90.00
_cell.angle_beta   90.00
_cell.angle_gamma   90.00
#
_symmetry.space_group_name_H-M   'P 1'
#
loop_
_entity.id
_entity.type
_entity.pdbx_description
1 polymer ?
#
loop_
_entity_poly.entity_id
_entity_poly.type
_entity_poly.pdbx_seq_one_letter_code
_entity_poly.pdbx_strand_id
1 'polypeptide(L)'
;MSKRTLISASVLGLAVGAAFFLFSCSGGSHSMSSSAPATVNLAVSDPATCSGPQGPFSHIFVTITDVQINASSSAGDNDSGWIDLTPNLQQNPKQVDLLGQANNQCFLAMLGSAIELQPGSYQQIRIMLASDATTVKTNLCGSTANCVTLSSDSSNTPQPLLLSSQSKTGLKIPSGQIAGGQFVIAAGETKDLDIDFDACASIVAQGNGQFRLKPVLHAGEVGLTSTSINGKIVDSASGQPIGGGNTVVALEQKDTTGTDRVIMETVADANGAFVFCPVAAGTYDVVAVAVSGTQVAYGATVISGVQPGNSLGTVPLIAQAGTDKSAASITGQITTSTGTAGTAADIALSLLQPISVTSTTTLVTIPLAAQSATTASLTTTATAVCPAKTECASYTLSVAAANPSVGTFSTSGSQQTTPPDSGAVNYTVDAFASVCAPSEMRTSTTTNETNLTVAPGTSVTAATLAFTGCQ
;
A
#
# COMPACT_ATOMS: atom_id res chain seq x y z
N MET A 1 72.95 4.33 -28.28
CA MET A 1 73.47 3.08 -28.86
C MET A 1 72.28 2.24 -29.25
N SER A 2 71.86 2.29 -30.49
CA SER A 2 72.30 1.40 -31.59
C SER A 2 71.64 0.03 -31.42
N LYS A 3 70.92 -0.55 -32.31
CA LYS A 3 70.64 -0.57 -33.75
C LYS A 3 69.52 -1.55 -33.96
N ARG A 4 68.50 -1.31 -34.84
CA ARG A 4 68.39 -1.83 -36.22
C ARG A 4 68.37 -3.34 -36.28
N THR A 5 67.48 -4.03 -37.03
CA THR A 5 67.12 -4.01 -38.44
C THR A 5 66.01 -5.03 -38.66
N LEU A 6 64.89 -4.84 -39.33
CA LEU A 6 64.62 -4.87 -40.77
C LEU A 6 64.53 -6.26 -41.45
N ILE A 7 63.36 -6.46 -42.16
CA ILE A 7 63.22 -7.08 -43.52
C ILE A 7 62.98 -8.60 -43.47
N SER A 8 62.01 -9.24 -44.19
CA SER A 8 61.40 -9.17 -45.52
C SER A 8 60.15 -10.02 -45.60
N ALA A 9 59.17 -9.68 -46.20
CA ALA A 9 58.55 -9.81 -47.52
C ALA A 9 58.87 -11.08 -48.37
N SER A 10 57.78 -11.81 -48.79
CA SER A 10 57.57 -12.50 -50.05
C SER A 10 56.25 -13.16 -50.04
N VAL A 11 55.17 -12.81 -50.68
CA VAL A 11 54.76 -12.84 -52.09
C VAL A 11 54.59 -14.27 -52.68
N LEU A 12 53.40 -14.46 -53.16
CA LEU A 12 52.88 -15.30 -54.26
C LEU A 12 52.27 -16.65 -53.96
N GLY A 13 51.06 -16.82 -54.47
CA GLY A 13 50.38 -18.12 -54.68
C GLY A 13 48.89 -18.01 -54.93
N LEU A 14 48.53 -17.64 -56.16
CA LEU A 14 47.17 -17.63 -56.69
C LEU A 14 46.67 -19.10 -56.89
N ALA A 15 45.49 -19.44 -56.35
CA ALA A 15 44.72 -20.57 -56.89
C ALA A 15 43.22 -20.29 -56.76
N VAL A 16 42.57 -20.12 -57.89
CA VAL A 16 41.12 -19.96 -58.07
C VAL A 16 40.47 -21.33 -57.87
N GLY A 17 39.54 -21.39 -56.94
CA GLY A 17 38.66 -22.53 -56.72
C GLY A 17 37.23 -22.04 -56.46
N ALA A 18 36.42 -21.93 -57.50
CA ALA A 18 35.01 -21.62 -57.38
C ALA A 18 34.24 -22.84 -56.81
N ALA A 19 33.88 -22.76 -55.56
CA ALA A 19 32.90 -23.69 -54.96
C ALA A 19 31.59 -22.96 -54.76
N PHE A 20 30.58 -23.26 -55.58
CA PHE A 20 29.19 -22.87 -55.36
C PHE A 20 28.67 -23.57 -54.10
N PHE A 21 28.57 -22.85 -53.00
CA PHE A 21 27.78 -23.26 -51.87
C PHE A 21 26.34 -22.78 -52.08
N LEU A 22 25.48 -23.72 -52.39
CA LEU A 22 24.05 -23.56 -52.28
C LEU A 22 23.71 -23.34 -50.81
N PHE A 23 23.46 -22.09 -50.43
CA PHE A 23 22.82 -21.78 -49.15
C PHE A 23 21.38 -22.23 -49.24
N SER A 24 21.12 -23.44 -48.75
CA SER A 24 19.79 -23.90 -48.37
C SER A 24 19.35 -22.95 -47.23
N CYS A 25 18.40 -22.03 -47.50
CA CYS A 25 17.63 -21.35 -46.48
C CYS A 25 16.77 -22.42 -45.79
N SER A 26 17.36 -23.06 -44.78
CA SER A 26 16.59 -23.70 -43.74
C SER A 26 15.92 -22.57 -42.95
N GLY A 27 14.65 -22.31 -43.27
CA GLY A 27 13.78 -21.50 -42.42
C GLY A 27 13.67 -22.15 -41.05
N GLY A 28 14.57 -21.80 -40.13
CA GLY A 28 14.38 -22.04 -38.73
C GLY A 28 13.21 -21.18 -38.27
N SER A 29 12.02 -21.79 -38.19
CA SER A 29 10.96 -21.28 -37.36
C SER A 29 11.56 -21.16 -35.96
N HIS A 30 11.91 -19.93 -35.56
CA HIS A 30 12.02 -19.65 -34.16
C HIS A 30 10.64 -19.92 -33.57
N SER A 31 10.44 -21.12 -33.03
CA SER A 31 9.40 -21.35 -32.07
C SER A 31 9.69 -20.36 -30.97
N MET A 32 8.91 -19.27 -30.88
CA MET A 32 8.82 -18.50 -29.64
C MET A 32 8.48 -19.54 -28.59
N SER A 33 9.43 -19.85 -27.74
CA SER A 33 9.19 -20.59 -26.53
C SER A 33 8.19 -19.75 -25.75
N SER A 34 6.90 -20.06 -25.87
CA SER A 34 5.90 -19.47 -24.97
C SER A 34 6.31 -19.92 -23.59
N SER A 35 6.77 -18.97 -22.77
CA SER A 35 6.96 -19.26 -21.36
C SER A 35 5.65 -19.81 -20.81
N ALA A 36 5.71 -20.89 -20.04
CA ALA A 36 4.51 -21.44 -19.43
C ALA A 36 3.77 -20.32 -18.67
N PRO A 37 2.43 -20.21 -18.81
CA PRO A 37 1.69 -19.21 -18.06
C PRO A 37 1.91 -19.43 -16.57
N ALA A 38 1.89 -18.35 -15.81
CA ALA A 38 1.85 -18.38 -14.37
C ALA A 38 0.40 -18.46 -13.90
N THR A 39 0.19 -18.77 -12.63
CA THR A 39 -1.15 -18.91 -12.05
C THR A 39 -1.27 -18.00 -10.83
N VAL A 40 -2.40 -17.28 -10.71
CA VAL A 40 -2.71 -16.43 -9.56
C VAL A 40 -3.99 -16.90 -8.90
N ASN A 41 -3.98 -17.05 -7.58
CA ASN A 41 -5.18 -17.09 -6.75
C ASN A 41 -5.37 -15.69 -6.18
N LEU A 42 -6.58 -15.18 -6.22
CA LEU A 42 -6.89 -13.81 -5.81
C LEU A 42 -7.90 -13.81 -4.66
N ALA A 43 -7.57 -13.07 -3.61
CA ALA A 43 -8.44 -12.85 -2.47
C ALA A 43 -8.52 -11.37 -2.10
N VAL A 44 -9.51 -11.04 -1.27
CA VAL A 44 -9.60 -9.78 -0.54
C VAL A 44 -9.70 -10.07 0.95
N SER A 45 -8.98 -9.30 1.74
CA SER A 45 -9.01 -9.33 3.20
C SER A 45 -9.38 -7.98 3.80
N ASP A 46 -9.60 -7.95 5.10
CA ASP A 46 -9.77 -6.75 5.91
C ASP A 46 -9.29 -7.02 7.34
N PRO A 47 -8.75 -6.01 8.04
CA PRO A 47 -8.38 -6.14 9.45
C PRO A 47 -9.55 -6.59 10.33
N ALA A 48 -9.26 -7.45 11.29
CA ALA A 48 -10.25 -8.13 12.13
C ALA A 48 -11.09 -7.21 13.04
N THR A 49 -10.79 -5.93 13.16
CA THR A 49 -11.47 -5.01 14.07
C THR A 49 -11.68 -3.64 13.47
N CYS A 50 -12.92 -3.15 13.48
CA CYS A 50 -13.26 -1.82 13.01
C CYS A 50 -13.79 -0.95 14.15
N SER A 51 -12.90 -0.33 14.89
CA SER A 51 -13.23 0.75 15.84
C SER A 51 -12.75 2.11 15.35
N GLY A 52 -12.72 2.32 14.05
CA GLY A 52 -12.22 3.52 13.41
C GLY A 52 -12.96 4.80 13.82
N PRO A 53 -12.41 5.98 13.46
CA PRO A 53 -12.92 7.28 13.87
C PRO A 53 -14.34 7.58 13.35
N GLN A 54 -14.85 6.82 12.40
CA GLN A 54 -16.17 7.03 11.79
C GLN A 54 -17.29 6.24 12.47
N GLY A 55 -16.99 5.52 13.55
CA GLY A 55 -17.94 4.77 14.36
C GLY A 55 -17.83 3.25 14.20
N PRO A 56 -18.44 2.49 15.13
CA PRO A 56 -18.42 1.05 15.08
C PRO A 56 -19.40 0.55 14.03
N PHE A 57 -18.90 -0.25 13.08
CA PHE A 57 -19.71 -0.98 12.12
C PHE A 57 -19.87 -2.43 12.57
N SER A 58 -21.03 -3.03 12.33
CA SER A 58 -21.26 -4.47 12.49
C SER A 58 -20.96 -5.22 11.20
N HIS A 59 -21.23 -4.62 10.05
CA HIS A 59 -20.94 -5.16 8.73
C HIS A 59 -20.59 -4.04 7.76
N ILE A 60 -19.70 -4.35 6.81
CA ILE A 60 -19.34 -3.49 5.70
C ILE A 60 -19.38 -4.33 4.44
N PHE A 61 -20.44 -4.14 3.64
CA PHE A 61 -20.63 -4.89 2.41
C PHE A 61 -20.17 -4.10 1.21
N VAL A 62 -19.22 -4.66 0.47
CA VAL A 62 -18.81 -4.18 -0.86
C VAL A 62 -19.11 -5.25 -1.91
N THR A 63 -19.56 -4.85 -3.08
CA THR A 63 -19.84 -5.76 -4.19
C THR A 63 -18.81 -5.56 -5.27
N ILE A 64 -17.95 -6.56 -5.47
CA ILE A 64 -16.86 -6.55 -6.44
C ILE A 64 -17.35 -7.13 -7.76
N THR A 65 -17.11 -6.40 -8.85
CA THR A 65 -17.49 -6.79 -10.22
C THR A 65 -16.30 -7.20 -11.06
N ASP A 66 -15.10 -6.73 -10.72
CA ASP A 66 -13.89 -7.04 -11.48
C ASP A 66 -12.64 -6.70 -10.67
N VAL A 67 -11.54 -7.38 -10.93
CA VAL A 67 -10.19 -7.02 -10.47
C VAL A 67 -9.25 -7.13 -11.65
N GLN A 68 -8.48 -6.08 -11.88
CA GLN A 68 -7.56 -6.01 -13.00
C GLN A 68 -6.16 -5.61 -12.54
N ILE A 69 -5.16 -6.02 -13.32
CA ILE A 69 -3.74 -5.75 -13.05
C ILE A 69 -3.07 -5.15 -14.30
N ASN A 70 -2.09 -4.28 -14.09
CA ASN A 70 -1.34 -3.64 -15.18
C ASN A 70 0.16 -3.60 -14.89
N ALA A 71 0.97 -3.80 -15.92
CA ALA A 71 2.44 -3.73 -15.81
C ALA A 71 2.96 -2.28 -15.68
N SER A 72 2.19 -1.28 -16.10
CA SER A 72 2.55 0.14 -15.99
C SER A 72 2.18 0.71 -14.63
N SER A 73 3.05 1.48 -14.01
CA SER A 73 2.78 2.22 -12.77
C SER A 73 1.90 3.47 -12.98
N SER A 74 1.66 3.86 -14.22
CA SER A 74 0.89 5.07 -14.59
C SER A 74 -0.25 4.79 -15.57
N ALA A 75 -0.77 3.55 -15.56
CA ALA A 75 -1.87 3.18 -16.47
C ALA A 75 -3.13 4.02 -16.21
N GLY A 76 -3.63 4.68 -17.25
CA GLY A 76 -4.92 5.36 -17.26
C GLY A 76 -6.11 4.38 -17.22
N ASP A 77 -7.31 4.91 -17.00
CA ASP A 77 -8.53 4.08 -16.87
C ASP A 77 -8.84 3.26 -18.13
N ASN A 78 -8.54 3.84 -19.29
CA ASN A 78 -8.87 3.28 -20.60
C ASN A 78 -7.66 2.65 -21.33
N ASP A 79 -6.52 2.51 -20.66
CA ASP A 79 -5.33 1.89 -21.26
C ASP A 79 -5.57 0.42 -21.58
N SER A 80 -5.06 -0.02 -22.73
CA SER A 80 -5.26 -1.40 -23.22
C SER A 80 -4.45 -2.47 -22.48
N GLY A 81 -3.59 -2.05 -21.55
CA GLY A 81 -2.72 -2.96 -20.78
C GLY A 81 -3.36 -3.57 -19.53
N TRP A 82 -4.62 -3.28 -19.23
CA TRP A 82 -5.33 -3.89 -18.12
C TRP A 82 -5.68 -5.34 -18.43
N ILE A 83 -5.27 -6.25 -17.56
CA ILE A 83 -5.54 -7.69 -17.62
C ILE A 83 -6.57 -8.03 -16.54
N ASP A 84 -7.68 -8.61 -16.95
CA ASP A 84 -8.75 -9.05 -16.08
C ASP A 84 -8.34 -10.32 -15.31
N LEU A 85 -8.36 -10.26 -13.97
CA LEU A 85 -8.10 -11.39 -13.09
C LEU A 85 -9.39 -12.10 -12.65
N THR A 86 -10.57 -11.54 -12.92
CA THR A 86 -11.83 -12.07 -12.40
C THR A 86 -12.96 -12.03 -13.44
N PRO A 87 -12.78 -12.55 -14.65
CA PRO A 87 -13.75 -12.41 -15.75
C PRO A 87 -15.16 -12.92 -15.41
N ASN A 88 -15.27 -13.83 -14.46
CA ASN A 88 -16.56 -14.35 -14.01
C ASN A 88 -17.35 -13.35 -13.14
N LEU A 89 -16.67 -12.43 -12.46
CA LEU A 89 -17.33 -11.46 -11.57
C LEU A 89 -18.11 -10.39 -12.33
N GLN A 90 -17.75 -10.09 -13.56
CA GLN A 90 -18.50 -9.15 -14.40
C GLN A 90 -19.96 -9.62 -14.63
N GLN A 91 -20.18 -10.95 -14.73
CA GLN A 91 -21.50 -11.53 -14.88
C GLN A 91 -22.13 -11.97 -13.57
N ASN A 92 -21.31 -12.28 -12.57
CA ASN A 92 -21.71 -12.74 -11.26
C ASN A 92 -21.00 -11.94 -10.15
N PRO A 93 -21.37 -10.68 -9.94
CA PRO A 93 -20.77 -9.84 -8.91
C PRO A 93 -20.78 -10.53 -7.54
N LYS A 94 -19.67 -10.39 -6.81
CA LYS A 94 -19.53 -10.98 -5.49
C LYS A 94 -19.62 -9.91 -4.42
N GLN A 95 -20.65 -10.00 -3.58
CA GLN A 95 -20.74 -9.19 -2.38
C GLN A 95 -19.91 -9.83 -1.27
N VAL A 96 -19.05 -9.03 -0.65
CA VAL A 96 -18.15 -9.42 0.45
C VAL A 96 -18.48 -8.57 1.65
N ASP A 97 -18.63 -9.21 2.81
CA ASP A 97 -18.63 -8.52 4.09
C ASP A 97 -17.19 -8.38 4.56
N LEU A 98 -16.64 -7.19 4.50
CA LEU A 98 -15.26 -6.95 4.88
C LEU A 98 -15.01 -7.23 6.38
N LEU A 99 -16.00 -7.06 7.24
CA LEU A 99 -15.91 -7.37 8.67
C LEU A 99 -16.36 -8.80 9.03
N GLY A 100 -16.65 -9.62 8.04
CA GLY A 100 -17.42 -10.86 8.17
C GLY A 100 -16.85 -11.95 9.08
N GLN A 101 -15.64 -11.79 9.63
CA GLN A 101 -15.07 -12.73 10.60
C GLN A 101 -14.12 -12.05 11.60
N ALA A 102 -14.64 -11.08 12.33
CA ALA A 102 -13.92 -10.31 13.35
C ALA A 102 -13.41 -11.11 14.58
N ASN A 103 -13.15 -12.40 14.46
CA ASN A 103 -12.75 -13.28 15.58
C ASN A 103 -11.26 -13.63 15.58
N ASN A 104 -10.35 -12.71 15.19
CA ASN A 104 -8.91 -12.98 15.11
C ASN A 104 -8.55 -14.19 14.22
N GLN A 105 -9.40 -14.55 13.27
CA GLN A 105 -9.14 -15.58 12.28
C GLN A 105 -8.87 -14.93 10.93
N CYS A 106 -7.94 -15.53 10.19
CA CYS A 106 -7.61 -15.10 8.85
C CYS A 106 -8.82 -15.19 7.94
N PHE A 107 -9.41 -14.06 7.60
CA PHE A 107 -10.52 -14.00 6.65
C PHE A 107 -10.00 -13.60 5.28
N LEU A 108 -10.24 -14.48 4.32
CA LEU A 108 -10.00 -14.18 2.92
C LEU A 108 -11.26 -14.50 2.13
N ALA A 109 -11.80 -13.50 1.45
CA ALA A 109 -12.83 -13.72 0.46
C ALA A 109 -12.18 -14.02 -0.90
N MET A 110 -12.11 -15.31 -1.29
CA MET A 110 -11.58 -15.68 -2.59
C MET A 110 -12.39 -15.04 -3.71
N LEU A 111 -11.74 -14.29 -4.58
CA LEU A 111 -12.35 -13.65 -5.76
C LEU A 111 -12.12 -14.47 -7.02
N GLY A 112 -11.01 -15.20 -7.10
CA GLY A 112 -10.66 -16.06 -8.20
C GLY A 112 -9.58 -17.06 -7.81
N SER A 113 -9.50 -18.17 -8.53
CA SER A 113 -8.48 -19.19 -8.32
C SER A 113 -7.98 -19.72 -9.66
N ALA A 114 -6.70 -20.11 -9.70
CA ALA A 114 -6.03 -20.65 -10.88
C ALA A 114 -6.15 -19.75 -12.13
N ILE A 115 -6.06 -18.44 -11.94
CA ILE A 115 -6.14 -17.45 -13.01
C ILE A 115 -4.82 -17.44 -13.75
N GLU A 116 -4.86 -17.68 -15.08
CA GLU A 116 -3.65 -17.61 -15.91
C GLU A 116 -3.20 -16.15 -16.07
N LEU A 117 -1.93 -15.89 -15.76
CA LEU A 117 -1.29 -14.59 -15.92
C LEU A 117 0.03 -14.77 -16.68
N GLN A 118 0.36 -13.84 -17.55
CA GLN A 118 1.67 -13.85 -18.20
C GLN A 118 2.76 -13.58 -17.18
N PRO A 119 3.89 -14.29 -17.23
CA PRO A 119 5.04 -13.99 -16.38
C PRO A 119 5.50 -12.55 -16.57
N GLY A 120 5.74 -11.86 -15.48
CA GLY A 120 6.12 -10.44 -15.54
C GLY A 120 6.06 -9.72 -14.19
N SER A 121 6.16 -8.44 -14.29
CA SER A 121 6.09 -7.49 -13.17
C SER A 121 4.91 -6.55 -13.38
N TYR A 122 4.07 -6.44 -12.38
CA TYR A 122 2.84 -5.66 -12.41
C TYR A 122 2.89 -4.58 -11.33
N GLN A 123 2.61 -3.34 -11.70
CA GLN A 123 2.81 -2.17 -10.86
C GLN A 123 1.53 -1.43 -10.49
N GLN A 124 0.39 -1.86 -11.02
CA GLN A 124 -0.91 -1.36 -10.62
C GLN A 124 -1.93 -2.50 -10.56
N ILE A 125 -2.82 -2.41 -9.58
CA ILE A 125 -4.00 -3.26 -9.46
C ILE A 125 -5.20 -2.32 -9.35
N ARG A 126 -6.39 -2.73 -9.83
CA ARG A 126 -7.64 -2.00 -9.58
C ARG A 126 -8.78 -2.94 -9.28
N ILE A 127 -9.65 -2.52 -8.36
CA ILE A 127 -10.91 -3.20 -8.02
C ILE A 127 -12.06 -2.39 -8.56
N MET A 128 -12.95 -3.04 -9.30
CA MET A 128 -14.20 -2.45 -9.78
C MET A 128 -15.32 -2.82 -8.83
N LEU A 129 -16.06 -1.83 -8.33
CA LEU A 129 -17.21 -2.03 -7.47
C LEU A 129 -18.52 -1.86 -8.23
N ALA A 130 -19.52 -2.62 -7.81
CA ALA A 130 -20.87 -2.53 -8.36
C ALA A 130 -21.51 -1.16 -8.09
N SER A 131 -22.16 -0.59 -9.11
CA SER A 131 -23.09 0.51 -8.92
C SER A 131 -24.45 -0.02 -8.41
N ASP A 132 -25.30 0.86 -7.89
CA ASP A 132 -26.65 0.47 -7.43
C ASP A 132 -27.55 -0.06 -8.56
N ALA A 133 -27.19 0.18 -9.83
CA ALA A 133 -27.87 -0.41 -10.98
C ALA A 133 -27.44 -1.87 -11.27
N THR A 134 -26.43 -2.38 -10.57
CA THR A 134 -25.91 -3.73 -10.79
C THR A 134 -26.80 -4.77 -10.12
N THR A 135 -27.16 -5.82 -10.84
CA THR A 135 -27.91 -6.94 -10.25
C THR A 135 -26.99 -7.84 -9.45
N VAL A 136 -27.26 -7.96 -8.15
CA VAL A 136 -26.52 -8.83 -7.22
C VAL A 136 -27.45 -9.97 -6.80
N LYS A 137 -27.06 -11.23 -7.01
CA LYS A 137 -27.93 -12.41 -6.75
C LYS A 137 -28.35 -12.52 -5.29
N THR A 138 -27.45 -12.26 -4.37
CA THR A 138 -27.72 -12.24 -2.93
C THR A 138 -27.25 -10.90 -2.41
N ASN A 139 -28.16 -9.93 -2.36
CA ASN A 139 -27.85 -8.58 -1.95
C ASN A 139 -28.30 -8.34 -0.50
N LEU A 140 -27.35 -8.24 0.41
CA LEU A 140 -27.58 -7.96 1.83
C LEU A 140 -27.81 -6.46 2.10
N CYS A 141 -27.56 -5.60 1.10
CA CYS A 141 -27.76 -4.15 1.17
C CYS A 141 -29.15 -3.68 0.74
N GLY A 142 -30.06 -4.58 0.38
CA GLY A 142 -31.41 -4.23 -0.07
C GLY A 142 -31.43 -3.58 -1.46
N SER A 143 -31.62 -2.25 -1.54
CA SER A 143 -31.72 -1.52 -2.81
C SER A 143 -30.39 -0.96 -3.33
N THR A 144 -29.32 -1.03 -2.55
CA THR A 144 -27.98 -0.56 -2.95
C THR A 144 -27.03 -1.73 -3.11
N ALA A 145 -25.96 -1.58 -3.87
CA ALA A 145 -24.98 -2.65 -4.07
C ALA A 145 -23.93 -2.69 -2.96
N ASN A 146 -23.68 -1.56 -2.30
CA ASN A 146 -22.70 -1.41 -1.24
C ASN A 146 -23.34 -0.71 -0.04
N CYS A 147 -23.06 -1.18 1.18
CA CYS A 147 -23.67 -0.64 2.39
C CYS A 147 -22.87 -0.92 3.64
N VAL A 148 -23.21 -0.22 4.70
CA VAL A 148 -22.72 -0.47 6.06
C VAL A 148 -23.89 -0.73 6.99
N THR A 149 -23.66 -1.46 8.09
CA THR A 149 -24.57 -1.56 9.23
C THR A 149 -23.84 -1.11 10.49
N LEU A 150 -24.56 -0.48 11.41
CA LEU A 150 -23.96 0.07 12.62
C LEU A 150 -24.10 -0.92 13.78
N SER A 151 -23.07 -1.10 14.58
CA SER A 151 -23.12 -1.93 15.81
C SER A 151 -24.13 -1.42 16.85
N SER A 152 -24.47 -0.12 16.78
CA SER A 152 -25.50 0.48 17.64
C SER A 152 -26.93 0.17 17.18
N ASP A 153 -27.11 -0.32 15.95
CA ASP A 153 -28.42 -0.71 15.41
C ASP A 153 -28.59 -2.23 15.50
N SER A 154 -29.34 -2.67 16.53
CA SER A 154 -29.66 -4.10 16.74
C SER A 154 -30.46 -4.73 15.60
N SER A 155 -31.05 -3.92 14.73
CA SER A 155 -31.81 -4.37 13.54
C SER A 155 -30.91 -4.62 12.34
N ASN A 156 -29.63 -4.24 12.41
CA ASN A 156 -28.67 -4.30 11.31
C ASN A 156 -29.22 -3.66 10.01
N THR A 157 -29.88 -2.50 10.14
CA THR A 157 -30.48 -1.82 8.98
C THR A 157 -29.38 -1.35 8.02
N PRO A 158 -29.35 -1.83 6.76
CA PRO A 158 -28.34 -1.41 5.80
C PRO A 158 -28.45 0.07 5.47
N GLN A 159 -27.33 0.79 5.54
CA GLN A 159 -27.21 2.17 5.12
C GLN A 159 -26.32 2.27 3.88
N PRO A 160 -26.74 3.02 2.84
CA PRO A 160 -25.99 3.10 1.60
C PRO A 160 -24.54 3.58 1.82
N LEU A 161 -23.61 2.89 1.20
CA LEU A 161 -22.21 3.31 1.11
C LEU A 161 -21.98 3.99 -0.25
N LEU A 162 -21.89 5.31 -0.25
CA LEU A 162 -21.76 6.11 -1.46
C LEU A 162 -20.36 5.95 -2.06
N LEU A 163 -20.31 5.60 -3.33
CA LEU A 163 -19.07 5.53 -4.10
C LEU A 163 -18.70 6.90 -4.65
N SER A 164 -17.41 7.21 -4.68
CA SER A 164 -16.90 8.40 -5.39
C SER A 164 -17.04 8.21 -6.91
N SER A 165 -16.94 9.31 -7.69
CA SER A 165 -16.94 9.22 -9.15
C SER A 165 -15.83 8.33 -9.71
N GLN A 166 -14.71 8.29 -9.02
CA GLN A 166 -13.53 7.51 -9.39
C GLN A 166 -13.68 6.03 -9.05
N SER A 167 -14.47 5.65 -8.06
CA SER A 167 -14.80 4.24 -7.84
C SER A 167 -15.57 3.62 -9.02
N LYS A 168 -16.09 4.44 -9.95
CA LYS A 168 -16.70 3.95 -11.20
C LYS A 168 -15.70 3.49 -12.24
N THR A 169 -14.47 4.00 -12.20
CA THR A 169 -13.38 3.62 -13.11
C THR A 169 -12.42 2.61 -12.48
N GLY A 170 -12.65 2.24 -11.23
CA GLY A 170 -11.89 1.29 -10.44
C GLY A 170 -11.04 1.96 -9.37
N LEU A 171 -11.04 1.34 -8.20
CA LEU A 171 -10.20 1.72 -7.07
C LEU A 171 -8.79 1.24 -7.35
N LYS A 172 -7.85 2.13 -7.61
CA LYS A 172 -6.49 1.79 -8.00
C LYS A 172 -5.57 1.64 -6.79
N ILE A 173 -4.75 0.61 -6.82
CA ILE A 173 -3.66 0.33 -5.89
C ILE A 173 -2.36 0.60 -6.66
N PRO A 174 -1.69 1.73 -6.41
CA PRO A 174 -0.44 2.08 -7.09
C PRO A 174 0.73 1.26 -6.53
N SER A 175 1.86 1.29 -7.23
CA SER A 175 3.08 0.56 -6.85
C SER A 175 3.52 0.79 -5.40
N GLY A 176 3.34 1.98 -4.85
CA GLY A 176 3.67 2.28 -3.46
C GLY A 176 2.79 1.60 -2.41
N GLN A 177 1.68 1.01 -2.82
CA GLN A 177 0.76 0.24 -1.99
C GLN A 177 0.76 -1.25 -2.36
N ILE A 178 1.69 -1.66 -3.21
CA ILE A 178 1.95 -3.07 -3.52
C ILE A 178 3.23 -3.49 -2.79
N ALA A 179 3.18 -4.58 -2.05
CA ALA A 179 4.32 -5.15 -1.36
C ALA A 179 5.51 -5.32 -2.31
N GLY A 180 6.69 -4.85 -1.90
CA GLY A 180 7.87 -4.85 -2.77
C GLY A 180 7.78 -3.87 -3.95
N GLY A 181 6.79 -2.98 -4.00
CA GLY A 181 6.59 -1.99 -5.06
C GLY A 181 6.00 -2.54 -6.36
N GLN A 182 5.81 -3.85 -6.46
CA GLN A 182 5.27 -4.53 -7.65
C GLN A 182 4.93 -5.99 -7.34
N PHE A 183 3.93 -6.54 -8.02
CA PHE A 183 3.64 -7.98 -8.00
C PHE A 183 4.43 -8.66 -9.12
N VAL A 184 5.36 -9.55 -8.76
CA VAL A 184 6.21 -10.27 -9.71
C VAL A 184 5.82 -11.73 -9.74
N ILE A 185 5.64 -12.31 -10.93
CA ILE A 185 5.37 -13.72 -11.09
C ILE A 185 6.21 -14.32 -12.22
N ALA A 186 6.85 -15.46 -11.94
CA ALA A 186 7.68 -16.16 -12.91
C ALA A 186 6.89 -17.20 -13.74
N ALA A 187 7.48 -17.66 -14.83
CA ALA A 187 6.88 -18.67 -15.68
C ALA A 187 6.62 -19.98 -14.93
N GLY A 188 5.39 -20.48 -14.99
CA GLY A 188 4.95 -21.70 -14.31
C GLY A 188 4.83 -21.59 -12.79
N GLU A 189 4.98 -20.39 -12.24
CA GLU A 189 4.78 -20.13 -10.82
C GLU A 189 3.31 -20.01 -10.47
N THR A 190 2.94 -20.40 -9.26
CA THR A 190 1.62 -20.11 -8.67
C THR A 190 1.82 -19.20 -7.48
N LYS A 191 1.10 -18.08 -7.46
CA LYS A 191 1.11 -17.11 -6.35
C LYS A 191 -0.29 -16.80 -5.87
N ASP A 192 -0.38 -16.51 -4.59
CA ASP A 192 -1.59 -16.03 -3.94
C ASP A 192 -1.47 -14.52 -3.77
N LEU A 193 -2.32 -13.77 -4.45
CA LEU A 193 -2.41 -12.30 -4.35
C LEU A 193 -3.58 -11.95 -3.45
N ASP A 194 -3.29 -11.21 -2.39
CA ASP A 194 -4.31 -10.61 -1.53
C ASP A 194 -4.40 -9.11 -1.76
N ILE A 195 -5.62 -8.60 -1.65
CA ILE A 195 -5.90 -7.19 -1.59
C ILE A 195 -6.46 -6.90 -0.21
N ASP A 196 -5.63 -6.29 0.64
CA ASP A 196 -6.02 -5.80 1.95
C ASP A 196 -6.86 -4.53 1.77
N PHE A 197 -8.13 -4.62 2.14
CA PHE A 197 -9.08 -3.52 2.03
C PHE A 197 -9.35 -2.99 3.45
N ASP A 198 -8.59 -2.00 3.92
CA ASP A 198 -8.87 -1.38 5.22
C ASP A 198 -10.24 -0.68 5.20
N ALA A 199 -11.26 -1.45 5.51
CA ALA A 199 -12.63 -0.97 5.53
C ALA A 199 -12.84 0.15 6.56
N CYS A 200 -12.15 0.09 7.69
CA CYS A 200 -12.30 1.06 8.78
C CYS A 200 -11.78 2.44 8.42
N ALA A 201 -10.63 2.50 7.79
CA ALA A 201 -10.05 3.75 7.29
C ALA A 201 -10.75 4.24 6.01
N SER A 202 -11.39 3.32 5.29
CA SER A 202 -12.03 3.60 4.00
C SER A 202 -13.39 4.25 4.11
N ILE A 203 -14.04 4.31 5.28
CA ILE A 203 -15.40 4.84 5.42
C ILE A 203 -15.39 6.20 6.09
N VAL A 204 -16.01 7.17 5.45
CA VAL A 204 -16.17 8.54 5.97
C VAL A 204 -17.64 8.85 6.20
N ALA A 205 -18.00 9.18 7.44
CA ALA A 205 -19.31 9.74 7.74
C ALA A 205 -19.38 11.19 7.26
N GLN A 206 -20.42 11.50 6.50
CA GLN A 206 -20.69 12.85 6.02
C GLN A 206 -21.57 13.62 7.03
N GLY A 207 -21.51 14.94 7.03
CA GLY A 207 -22.29 15.77 7.94
C GLY A 207 -23.81 15.64 7.81
N ASN A 208 -24.30 14.97 6.77
CA ASN A 208 -25.73 14.65 6.56
C ASN A 208 -26.10 13.23 7.04
N GLY A 209 -25.20 12.52 7.72
CA GLY A 209 -25.42 11.16 8.22
C GLY A 209 -25.23 10.05 7.19
N GLN A 210 -24.77 10.37 5.98
CA GLN A 210 -24.47 9.36 4.96
C GLN A 210 -23.03 8.87 5.09
N PHE A 211 -22.74 7.67 4.59
CA PHE A 211 -21.41 7.09 4.53
C PHE A 211 -20.87 7.12 3.11
N ARG A 212 -19.60 7.47 2.99
CA ARG A 212 -18.89 7.51 1.70
C ARG A 212 -17.63 6.65 1.77
N LEU A 213 -17.39 5.90 0.70
CA LEU A 213 -16.18 5.13 0.53
C LEU A 213 -15.05 6.04 0.02
N LYS A 214 -13.95 6.09 0.77
CA LYS A 214 -12.64 6.62 0.38
C LYS A 214 -11.62 5.51 0.63
N PRO A 215 -11.36 4.65 -0.35
CA PRO A 215 -10.68 3.40 -0.10
C PRO A 215 -9.23 3.59 0.31
N VAL A 216 -8.82 2.84 1.32
CA VAL A 216 -7.44 2.57 1.68
C VAL A 216 -7.18 1.10 1.36
N LEU A 217 -6.25 0.85 0.44
CA LEU A 217 -6.02 -0.46 -0.14
C LEU A 217 -4.52 -0.74 -0.20
N HIS A 218 -4.13 -1.96 0.13
CA HIS A 218 -2.81 -2.49 -0.10
C HIS A 218 -2.91 -3.81 -0.86
N ALA A 219 -1.83 -4.24 -1.49
CA ALA A 219 -1.81 -5.54 -2.15
C ALA A 219 -0.45 -6.22 -1.94
N GLY A 220 -0.47 -7.54 -1.82
CA GLY A 220 0.75 -8.30 -1.64
C GLY A 220 0.56 -9.79 -1.84
N GLU A 221 1.67 -10.49 -1.95
CA GLU A 221 1.66 -11.93 -1.94
C GLU A 221 1.36 -12.44 -0.53
N VAL A 222 0.43 -13.39 -0.43
CA VAL A 222 0.11 -14.09 0.82
C VAL A 222 0.15 -15.59 0.58
N GLY A 223 0.30 -16.36 1.64
CA GLY A 223 0.22 -17.82 1.52
C GLY A 223 -1.08 -18.34 2.13
N LEU A 224 -2.00 -18.82 1.34
CA LEU A 224 -3.31 -19.33 1.79
C LEU A 224 -3.22 -20.44 2.87
N THR A 225 -2.04 -21.05 3.02
CA THR A 225 -1.74 -22.07 4.03
C THR A 225 -0.79 -21.56 5.11
N SER A 226 -0.50 -20.25 5.12
CA SER A 226 0.52 -19.66 5.99
C SER A 226 0.02 -19.45 7.41
N THR A 227 0.99 -19.30 8.30
CA THR A 227 0.79 -18.97 9.70
C THR A 227 0.66 -17.46 9.89
N SER A 228 0.10 -17.06 11.03
CA SER A 228 -0.08 -15.65 11.38
C SER A 228 1.20 -15.04 11.97
N ILE A 229 1.27 -13.71 11.93
CA ILE A 229 2.11 -12.89 12.80
C ILE A 229 1.17 -12.18 13.77
N ASN A 230 1.45 -12.25 15.07
CA ASN A 230 0.58 -11.65 16.09
C ASN A 230 1.39 -11.04 17.23
N GLY A 231 0.75 -10.20 18.02
CA GLY A 231 1.36 -9.57 19.18
C GLY A 231 0.39 -8.70 19.96
N LYS A 232 0.96 -7.97 20.91
CA LYS A 232 0.21 -7.04 21.77
C LYS A 232 0.96 -5.74 21.92
N ILE A 233 0.33 -4.63 21.57
CA ILE A 233 0.88 -3.28 21.76
C ILE A 233 0.58 -2.80 23.16
N VAL A 234 1.60 -2.24 23.82
CA VAL A 234 1.49 -1.69 25.17
C VAL A 234 2.21 -0.34 25.30
N ASP A 235 1.74 0.50 26.18
CA ASP A 235 2.48 1.67 26.63
C ASP A 235 3.72 1.23 27.41
N SER A 236 4.90 1.69 27.02
CA SER A 236 6.18 1.26 27.59
C SER A 236 6.35 1.61 29.07
N ALA A 237 5.69 2.64 29.55
CA ALA A 237 5.81 3.08 30.93
C ALA A 237 4.88 2.33 31.88
N SER A 238 3.67 1.97 31.43
CA SER A 238 2.68 1.29 32.25
C SER A 238 2.59 -0.22 32.00
N GLY A 239 3.07 -0.70 30.86
CA GLY A 239 2.90 -2.07 30.40
C GLY A 239 1.44 -2.44 30.06
N GLN A 240 0.54 -1.44 29.99
CA GLN A 240 -0.88 -1.65 29.71
C GLN A 240 -1.21 -1.27 28.25
N PRO A 241 -2.31 -1.80 27.69
CA PRO A 241 -2.81 -1.34 26.39
C PRO A 241 -3.03 0.16 26.38
N ILE A 242 -2.83 0.80 25.22
CA ILE A 242 -3.07 2.24 25.05
C ILE A 242 -4.57 2.46 24.89
N GLY A 243 -5.20 3.01 25.93
CA GLY A 243 -6.66 3.08 25.99
C GLY A 243 -7.26 4.28 25.27
N GLY A 244 -8.49 4.09 24.76
CA GLY A 244 -9.40 5.13 24.29
C GLY A 244 -9.00 5.85 22.99
N GLY A 245 -7.99 5.34 22.29
CA GLY A 245 -7.50 5.91 21.03
C GLY A 245 -7.23 4.81 19.99
N ASN A 246 -6.53 5.19 18.93
CA ASN A 246 -6.19 4.30 17.84
C ASN A 246 -4.76 3.82 17.93
N THR A 247 -4.55 2.52 17.83
CA THR A 247 -3.24 1.89 17.71
C THR A 247 -3.18 1.16 16.38
N VAL A 248 -2.49 1.73 15.42
CA VAL A 248 -2.33 1.16 14.08
C VAL A 248 -1.05 0.35 14.01
N VAL A 249 -1.14 -0.83 13.45
CA VAL A 249 -0.02 -1.74 13.24
C VAL A 249 0.05 -2.09 11.76
N ALA A 250 1.23 -1.95 11.17
CA ALA A 250 1.51 -2.30 9.78
C ALA A 250 2.51 -3.45 9.70
N LEU A 251 2.30 -4.33 8.74
CA LEU A 251 3.26 -5.34 8.30
C LEU A 251 3.88 -4.83 7.01
N GLU A 252 5.20 -4.72 6.98
CA GLU A 252 5.92 -4.07 5.89
C GLU A 252 7.01 -4.98 5.29
N GLN A 253 7.31 -4.73 4.03
CA GLN A 253 8.38 -5.39 3.30
C GLN A 253 9.10 -4.39 2.41
N LYS A 254 10.44 -4.54 2.30
CA LYS A 254 11.27 -3.68 1.47
C LYS A 254 10.93 -3.81 -0.01
N ASP A 255 10.73 -2.67 -0.64
CA ASP A 255 10.65 -2.58 -2.10
C ASP A 255 12.04 -2.63 -2.75
N THR A 256 12.09 -2.57 -4.08
CA THR A 256 13.34 -2.59 -4.85
C THR A 256 14.24 -1.38 -4.61
N THR A 257 13.71 -0.30 -4.03
CA THR A 257 14.46 0.91 -3.66
C THR A 257 14.99 0.85 -2.23
N GLY A 258 14.60 -0.18 -1.46
CA GLY A 258 14.92 -0.34 -0.06
C GLY A 258 14.00 0.44 0.90
N THR A 259 12.87 0.94 0.40
CA THR A 259 11.82 1.54 1.23
C THR A 259 10.89 0.42 1.74
N ASP A 260 10.59 0.41 3.04
CA ASP A 260 9.60 -0.52 3.61
C ASP A 260 8.19 -0.04 3.23
N ARG A 261 7.44 -0.93 2.56
CA ARG A 261 6.08 -0.72 2.08
C ARG A 261 5.11 -1.62 2.83
N VAL A 262 3.95 -1.08 3.13
CA VAL A 262 2.88 -1.80 3.79
C VAL A 262 2.33 -2.88 2.87
N ILE A 263 2.16 -4.09 3.42
CA ILE A 263 1.49 -5.22 2.77
C ILE A 263 0.17 -5.57 3.45
N MET A 264 0.08 -5.34 4.76
CA MET A 264 -1.13 -5.47 5.56
C MET A 264 -1.12 -4.45 6.67
N GLU A 265 -2.29 -3.97 7.06
CA GLU A 265 -2.44 -3.12 8.23
C GLU A 265 -3.61 -3.57 9.10
N THR A 266 -3.60 -3.21 10.37
CA THR A 266 -4.69 -3.48 11.30
C THR A 266 -4.71 -2.46 12.44
N VAL A 267 -5.85 -2.34 13.08
CA VAL A 267 -5.99 -1.58 14.33
C VAL A 267 -6.02 -2.57 15.49
N ALA A 268 -5.14 -2.39 16.46
CA ALA A 268 -5.12 -3.26 17.64
C ALA A 268 -6.44 -3.13 18.44
N ASP A 269 -6.89 -4.22 19.02
CA ASP A 269 -8.10 -4.26 19.83
C ASP A 269 -7.95 -3.51 21.17
N ALA A 270 -9.01 -3.46 21.99
CA ALA A 270 -9.00 -2.80 23.30
C ALA A 270 -7.98 -3.37 24.29
N ASN A 271 -7.49 -4.60 24.05
CA ASN A 271 -6.45 -5.23 24.83
C ASN A 271 -5.05 -4.99 24.23
N GLY A 272 -4.96 -4.25 23.13
CA GLY A 272 -3.75 -4.01 22.37
C GLY A 272 -3.37 -5.16 21.45
N ALA A 273 -4.18 -6.22 21.33
CA ALA A 273 -3.86 -7.38 20.51
C ALA A 273 -4.07 -7.09 19.02
N PHE A 274 -3.17 -7.64 18.19
CA PHE A 274 -3.25 -7.59 16.74
C PHE A 274 -2.85 -8.92 16.11
N VAL A 275 -3.29 -9.15 14.89
CA VAL A 275 -2.92 -10.32 14.08
C VAL A 275 -2.91 -9.96 12.60
N PHE A 276 -1.86 -10.40 11.91
CA PHE A 276 -1.78 -10.44 10.45
C PHE A 276 -1.91 -11.87 10.01
N CYS A 277 -2.81 -12.17 9.12
CA CYS A 277 -2.92 -13.50 8.52
C CYS A 277 -3.88 -13.55 7.32
N PRO A 278 -3.59 -14.41 6.34
CA PRO A 278 -2.38 -15.21 6.24
C PRO A 278 -1.19 -14.38 5.75
N VAL A 279 0.02 -14.75 6.16
CA VAL A 279 1.24 -14.06 5.74
C VAL A 279 2.11 -15.03 4.94
N ALA A 280 2.56 -14.63 3.75
CA ALA A 280 3.45 -15.44 2.90
C ALA A 280 4.79 -15.72 3.59
N ALA A 281 5.49 -16.75 3.14
CA ALA A 281 6.85 -17.00 3.60
C ALA A 281 7.76 -15.81 3.22
N GLY A 282 8.44 -15.25 4.21
CA GLY A 282 9.28 -14.08 4.02
C GLY A 282 9.80 -13.52 5.33
N THR A 283 10.48 -12.39 5.23
CA THR A 283 10.94 -11.61 6.39
C THR A 283 10.34 -10.23 6.29
N TYR A 284 9.79 -9.76 7.37
CA TYR A 284 8.97 -8.57 7.43
C TYR A 284 9.42 -7.65 8.57
N ASP A 285 9.02 -6.40 8.47
CA ASP A 285 9.09 -5.42 9.54
C ASP A 285 7.67 -5.15 10.06
N VAL A 286 7.50 -5.08 11.39
CA VAL A 286 6.24 -4.71 12.02
C VAL A 286 6.40 -3.31 12.58
N VAL A 287 5.55 -2.40 12.14
CA VAL A 287 5.56 -0.98 12.53
C VAL A 287 4.28 -0.64 13.26
N ALA A 288 4.39 -0.08 14.45
CA ALA A 288 3.22 0.31 15.25
C ALA A 288 3.33 1.76 15.72
N VAL A 289 2.20 2.47 15.72
CA VAL A 289 2.04 3.80 16.30
C VAL A 289 0.72 3.90 17.04
N ALA A 290 0.57 4.89 17.91
CA ALA A 290 -0.71 5.12 18.60
C ALA A 290 -0.97 6.60 18.88
N VAL A 291 -2.26 6.92 19.03
CA VAL A 291 -2.74 8.14 19.71
C VAL A 291 -3.74 7.69 20.77
N SER A 292 -3.52 8.07 22.03
CA SER A 292 -4.43 7.68 23.11
C SER A 292 -5.71 8.54 23.10
N GLY A 293 -6.74 8.10 23.84
CA GLY A 293 -7.97 8.88 24.03
C GLY A 293 -7.76 10.25 24.69
N THR A 294 -6.64 10.46 25.39
CA THR A 294 -6.23 11.75 25.94
C THR A 294 -5.33 12.54 24.99
N GLN A 295 -5.27 12.17 23.72
CA GLN A 295 -4.51 12.80 22.65
C GLN A 295 -2.98 12.75 22.83
N VAL A 296 -2.48 11.81 23.62
CA VAL A 296 -1.03 11.55 23.70
C VAL A 296 -0.60 10.78 22.45
N ALA A 297 0.34 11.33 21.71
CA ALA A 297 0.96 10.67 20.58
C ALA A 297 2.12 9.76 21.04
N TYR A 298 2.22 8.60 20.41
CA TYR A 298 3.30 7.62 20.62
C TYR A 298 4.14 7.55 19.35
N GLY A 299 5.47 7.61 19.52
CA GLY A 299 6.41 7.42 18.42
C GLY A 299 6.31 6.02 17.84
N ALA A 300 6.71 5.86 16.59
CA ALA A 300 6.72 4.55 15.95
C ALA A 300 7.67 3.58 16.67
N THR A 301 7.24 2.33 16.77
CA THR A 301 8.13 1.21 17.11
C THR A 301 8.22 0.29 15.90
N VAL A 302 9.45 -0.03 15.49
CA VAL A 302 9.76 -0.90 14.36
C VAL A 302 10.45 -2.15 14.87
N ILE A 303 9.86 -3.32 14.60
CA ILE A 303 10.45 -4.64 14.92
C ILE A 303 10.80 -5.33 13.61
N SER A 304 12.08 -5.44 13.32
CA SER A 304 12.56 -6.05 12.10
C SER A 304 12.84 -7.55 12.23
N GLY A 305 12.84 -8.26 11.08
CA GLY A 305 13.20 -9.66 11.01
C GLY A 305 12.10 -10.62 11.46
N VAL A 306 10.84 -10.20 11.39
CA VAL A 306 9.67 -11.01 11.77
C VAL A 306 9.33 -11.98 10.63
N GLN A 307 8.97 -13.22 10.97
CA GLN A 307 8.58 -14.25 10.02
C GLN A 307 7.19 -14.81 10.35
N PRO A 308 6.47 -15.37 9.38
CA PRO A 308 5.21 -16.06 9.63
C PRO A 308 5.37 -17.15 10.72
N GLY A 309 4.39 -17.23 11.59
CA GLY A 309 4.43 -18.10 12.78
C GLY A 309 5.06 -17.45 14.01
N ASN A 310 5.64 -16.26 13.88
CA ASN A 310 6.17 -15.55 15.04
C ASN A 310 5.04 -14.88 15.84
N SER A 311 5.13 -15.04 17.17
CA SER A 311 4.39 -14.21 18.11
C SER A 311 5.34 -13.19 18.72
N LEU A 312 5.05 -11.89 18.53
CA LEU A 312 5.88 -10.83 19.06
C LEU A 312 5.75 -10.68 20.58
N GLY A 313 4.73 -11.32 21.18
CA GLY A 313 4.43 -11.06 22.59
C GLY A 313 4.05 -9.59 22.77
N THR A 314 4.71 -8.88 23.71
CA THR A 314 4.46 -7.44 23.90
C THR A 314 5.42 -6.57 23.09
N VAL A 315 4.87 -5.57 22.40
CA VAL A 315 5.59 -4.55 21.65
C VAL A 315 5.37 -3.20 22.35
N PRO A 316 6.40 -2.61 22.95
CA PRO A 316 6.25 -1.34 23.67
C PRO A 316 6.21 -0.16 22.72
N LEU A 317 5.27 0.78 22.93
CA LEU A 317 5.28 2.09 22.34
C LEU A 317 5.71 3.13 23.39
N ILE A 318 6.55 4.08 22.99
CA ILE A 318 7.03 5.16 23.84
C ILE A 318 6.22 6.42 23.56
N ALA A 319 5.54 6.94 24.60
CA ALA A 319 4.85 8.20 24.49
C ALA A 319 5.82 9.33 24.14
N GLN A 320 5.39 10.26 23.29
CA GLN A 320 6.16 11.42 22.91
C GLN A 320 6.71 12.16 24.13
N ALA A 321 7.98 12.56 24.07
CA ALA A 321 8.67 13.23 25.15
C ALA A 321 8.19 14.69 25.32
N GLY A 322 8.44 15.27 26.50
CA GLY A 322 8.11 16.66 26.79
C GLY A 322 6.83 16.86 27.59
N THR A 323 6.48 18.11 27.87
CA THR A 323 5.24 18.50 28.55
C THR A 323 4.04 18.50 27.61
N ASP A 324 4.23 18.93 26.38
CA ASP A 324 3.25 18.75 25.30
C ASP A 324 3.48 17.37 24.65
N LYS A 325 2.49 16.52 24.75
CA LYS A 325 2.48 15.18 24.17
C LYS A 325 1.51 15.04 23.02
N SER A 326 0.93 16.15 22.55
CA SER A 326 0.02 16.16 21.41
C SER A 326 0.77 15.94 20.10
N ALA A 327 0.12 15.30 19.16
CA ALA A 327 0.66 15.08 17.83
C ALA A 327 1.00 16.40 17.13
N ALA A 328 2.03 16.38 16.31
CA ALA A 328 2.30 17.43 15.33
C ALA A 328 1.43 17.25 14.10
N SER A 329 1.37 18.30 13.26
CA SER A 329 0.67 18.25 11.97
C SER A 329 1.63 18.57 10.84
N ILE A 330 1.53 17.80 9.75
CA ILE A 330 2.16 18.11 8.46
C ILE A 330 1.03 18.49 7.50
N THR A 331 1.06 19.73 7.02
CA THR A 331 0.10 20.26 6.05
C THR A 331 0.77 20.44 4.70
N GLY A 332 0.00 20.36 3.62
CA GLY A 332 0.55 20.59 2.29
C GLY A 332 -0.53 20.60 1.22
N GLN A 333 -0.07 20.78 0.00
CA GLN A 333 -0.92 20.76 -1.18
C GLN A 333 -0.35 19.82 -2.24
N ILE A 334 -1.22 19.15 -2.95
CA ILE A 334 -0.89 18.38 -4.14
C ILE A 334 -1.59 19.03 -5.32
N THR A 335 -0.89 19.09 -6.45
CA THR A 335 -1.46 19.56 -7.72
C THR A 335 -1.27 18.52 -8.79
N THR A 336 -2.24 18.42 -9.70
CA THR A 336 -2.22 17.49 -10.82
C THR A 336 -2.57 18.18 -12.12
N SER A 337 -1.86 17.82 -13.19
CA SER A 337 -2.07 18.40 -14.51
C SER A 337 -1.63 17.48 -15.64
N THR A 338 -2.19 17.69 -16.83
CA THR A 338 -1.69 17.09 -18.08
C THR A 338 -0.43 17.79 -18.61
N GLY A 339 0.09 18.82 -17.89
CA GLY A 339 1.10 19.76 -18.38
C GLY A 339 0.53 20.98 -19.10
N THR A 340 -0.70 20.91 -19.62
CA THR A 340 -1.39 22.02 -20.32
C THR A 340 -2.68 22.43 -19.64
N ALA A 341 -3.32 21.53 -18.91
CA ALA A 341 -4.57 21.73 -18.17
C ALA A 341 -4.57 20.94 -16.87
N GLY A 342 -5.37 21.36 -15.90
CA GLY A 342 -5.64 20.57 -14.69
C GLY A 342 -6.40 19.29 -15.03
N THR A 343 -6.15 18.24 -14.27
CA THR A 343 -6.86 16.98 -14.37
C THR A 343 -7.03 16.38 -12.98
N ALA A 344 -8.21 15.82 -12.70
CA ALA A 344 -8.47 15.16 -11.43
C ALA A 344 -7.67 13.86 -11.33
N ALA A 345 -7.13 13.60 -10.15
CA ALA A 345 -6.46 12.34 -9.84
C ALA A 345 -6.71 11.92 -8.39
N ASP A 346 -6.79 10.61 -8.18
CA ASP A 346 -6.73 10.03 -6.84
C ASP A 346 -5.29 9.95 -6.39
N ILE A 347 -5.08 10.38 -5.16
CA ILE A 347 -3.77 10.43 -4.52
C ILE A 347 -3.79 9.59 -3.27
N ALA A 348 -2.83 8.69 -3.17
CA ALA A 348 -2.49 8.01 -1.93
C ALA A 348 -1.30 8.71 -1.27
N LEU A 349 -1.43 9.06 0.01
CA LEU A 349 -0.40 9.72 0.81
C LEU A 349 0.06 8.81 1.93
N SER A 350 1.35 8.59 2.03
CA SER A 350 2.01 7.95 3.15
C SER A 350 3.05 8.87 3.78
N LEU A 351 3.49 8.52 4.98
CA LEU A 351 4.60 9.17 5.66
C LEU A 351 5.75 8.19 5.84
N LEU A 352 6.96 8.65 5.57
CA LEU A 352 8.17 7.88 5.76
C LEU A 352 9.05 8.51 6.82
N GLN A 353 9.69 7.67 7.64
CA GLN A 353 10.79 8.08 8.52
C GLN A 353 12.04 7.25 8.22
N PRO A 354 13.24 7.85 8.28
CA PRO A 354 14.47 7.09 8.22
C PRO A 354 14.70 6.34 9.53
N ILE A 355 15.01 5.06 9.44
CA ILE A 355 15.48 4.25 10.54
C ILE A 355 16.88 3.74 10.24
N SER A 356 17.69 3.55 11.28
CA SER A 356 19.02 2.94 11.15
C SER A 356 19.03 1.62 11.89
N VAL A 357 19.09 0.52 11.13
CA VAL A 357 19.28 -0.82 11.66
C VAL A 357 20.67 -1.28 11.23
N THR A 358 21.56 -1.55 12.19
CA THR A 358 22.92 -2.07 11.92
C THR A 358 23.68 -1.32 10.83
N SER A 359 23.78 0.03 10.92
CA SER A 359 24.49 0.94 9.99
C SER A 359 23.90 1.12 8.59
N THR A 360 22.73 0.56 8.31
CA THR A 360 21.98 0.83 7.08
C THR A 360 20.76 1.67 7.41
N THR A 361 20.60 2.82 6.73
CA THR A 361 19.39 3.64 6.86
C THR A 361 18.36 3.18 5.84
N THR A 362 17.16 2.86 6.32
CA THR A 362 16.00 2.48 5.51
C THR A 362 14.89 3.50 5.74
N LEU A 363 14.10 3.81 4.73
CA LEU A 363 12.85 4.54 4.88
C LEU A 363 11.73 3.55 5.22
N VAL A 364 10.99 3.82 6.28
CA VAL A 364 9.89 2.98 6.77
C VAL A 364 8.60 3.76 6.69
N THR A 365 7.53 3.14 6.24
CA THR A 365 6.19 3.74 6.24
C THR A 365 5.69 3.86 7.67
N ILE A 366 5.28 5.05 8.06
CA ILE A 366 4.78 5.31 9.41
C ILE A 366 3.26 5.40 9.39
N PRO A 367 2.56 4.52 10.11
CA PRO A 367 1.11 4.57 10.20
C PRO A 367 0.58 5.90 10.71
N LEU A 368 -0.61 6.27 10.24
CA LEU A 368 -1.31 7.50 10.59
C LEU A 368 -2.35 7.20 11.68
N ALA A 369 -1.94 7.18 12.96
CA ALA A 369 -2.81 6.75 14.05
C ALA A 369 -4.12 7.54 14.14
N ALA A 370 -4.11 8.85 13.85
CA ALA A 370 -5.32 9.67 13.85
C ALA A 370 -6.30 9.32 12.71
N GLN A 371 -5.82 8.74 11.63
CA GLN A 371 -6.61 8.25 10.51
C GLN A 371 -6.96 6.76 10.63
N SER A 372 -6.40 6.04 11.58
CA SER A 372 -6.51 4.58 11.75
C SER A 372 -6.03 3.79 10.53
N ALA A 373 -5.04 4.31 9.81
CA ALA A 373 -4.53 3.76 8.56
C ALA A 373 -3.05 4.06 8.37
N THR A 374 -2.42 3.43 7.40
CA THR A 374 -1.06 3.76 6.94
C THR A 374 -1.06 4.77 5.79
N THR A 375 -2.19 4.93 5.13
CA THR A 375 -2.34 5.77 3.95
C THR A 375 -3.54 6.70 4.08
N ALA A 376 -3.38 7.97 3.70
CA ALA A 376 -4.47 8.91 3.51
C ALA A 376 -4.82 9.00 2.02
N SER A 377 -6.11 8.85 1.69
CA SER A 377 -6.61 8.98 0.32
C SER A 377 -7.25 10.35 0.12
N LEU A 378 -6.92 11.01 -0.99
CA LEU A 378 -7.54 12.27 -1.41
C LEU A 378 -7.65 12.35 -2.93
N THR A 379 -8.50 13.27 -3.38
CA THR A 379 -8.73 13.50 -4.81
C THR A 379 -8.48 14.96 -5.12
N THR A 380 -7.70 15.23 -6.17
CA THR A 380 -7.53 16.59 -6.68
C THR A 380 -8.77 17.03 -7.46
N THR A 381 -9.14 18.28 -7.29
CA THR A 381 -10.32 18.87 -7.96
C THR A 381 -10.04 20.30 -8.37
N ALA A 382 -10.75 20.78 -9.40
CA ALA A 382 -10.68 22.17 -9.82
C ALA A 382 -11.32 23.08 -8.75
N THR A 383 -10.52 23.94 -8.13
CA THR A 383 -11.00 24.95 -7.18
C THR A 383 -10.35 26.30 -7.46
N ALA A 384 -10.96 27.37 -6.96
CA ALA A 384 -10.44 28.73 -7.15
C ALA A 384 -9.07 28.98 -6.50
N VAL A 385 -8.67 28.12 -5.56
CA VAL A 385 -7.38 28.23 -4.84
C VAL A 385 -6.26 27.42 -5.50
N CYS A 386 -6.56 26.62 -6.53
CA CYS A 386 -5.54 25.87 -7.25
C CYS A 386 -4.70 26.80 -8.14
N PRO A 387 -3.40 26.50 -8.30
CA PRO A 387 -2.58 27.15 -9.31
C PRO A 387 -3.20 27.02 -10.70
N ALA A 388 -2.96 28.00 -11.58
CA ALA A 388 -3.48 27.99 -12.94
C ALA A 388 -3.10 26.70 -13.68
N LYS A 389 -4.05 26.13 -14.41
CA LYS A 389 -3.87 24.87 -15.17
C LYS A 389 -3.59 23.64 -14.32
N THR A 390 -3.99 23.65 -13.05
CA THR A 390 -3.91 22.48 -12.19
C THR A 390 -5.24 22.21 -11.51
N GLU A 391 -5.48 20.98 -11.10
CA GLU A 391 -6.40 20.63 -10.03
C GLU A 391 -5.59 20.38 -8.76
N CYS A 392 -6.21 20.57 -7.59
CA CYS A 392 -5.47 20.46 -6.34
C CYS A 392 -6.28 19.88 -5.20
N ALA A 393 -5.56 19.38 -4.20
CA ALA A 393 -6.10 18.99 -2.90
C ALA A 393 -5.13 19.40 -1.81
N SER A 394 -5.65 19.87 -0.68
CA SER A 394 -4.87 20.12 0.52
C SER A 394 -4.99 18.94 1.47
N TYR A 395 -3.93 18.66 2.24
CA TYR A 395 -3.92 17.61 3.25
C TYR A 395 -3.42 18.12 4.59
N THR A 396 -3.80 17.39 5.63
CA THR A 396 -3.25 17.53 6.99
C THR A 396 -3.04 16.13 7.55
N LEU A 397 -1.80 15.78 7.86
CA LEU A 397 -1.41 14.49 8.44
C LEU A 397 -0.96 14.72 9.89
N SER A 398 -1.54 13.94 10.81
CA SER A 398 -1.20 14.02 12.24
C SER A 398 -0.12 12.99 12.56
N VAL A 399 0.97 13.41 13.18
CA VAL A 399 2.17 12.60 13.39
C VAL A 399 2.74 12.76 14.80
N ALA A 400 3.39 11.72 15.31
CA ALA A 400 4.17 11.86 16.54
C ALA A 400 5.44 12.67 16.28
N ALA A 401 5.77 13.63 17.16
CA ALA A 401 7.05 14.31 17.11
C ALA A 401 8.12 13.50 17.88
N ALA A 402 8.35 12.27 17.42
CA ALA A 402 9.32 11.34 17.97
C ALA A 402 9.99 10.53 16.85
N ASN A 403 11.28 10.29 16.98
CA ASN A 403 11.98 9.34 16.12
C ASN A 403 11.54 7.93 16.48
N PRO A 404 11.61 6.96 15.54
CA PRO A 404 11.20 5.58 15.81
C PRO A 404 12.09 4.90 16.85
N SER A 405 11.48 4.06 17.68
CA SER A 405 12.17 3.02 18.44
C SER A 405 12.40 1.82 17.54
N VAL A 406 13.58 1.23 17.56
CA VAL A 406 13.94 0.13 16.66
C VAL A 406 14.37 -1.10 17.44
N GLY A 407 13.84 -2.26 17.09
CA GLY A 407 14.21 -3.56 17.62
C GLY A 407 14.30 -4.61 16.54
N THR A 408 14.94 -5.74 16.89
CA THR A 408 14.92 -6.95 16.07
C THR A 408 14.05 -7.99 16.78
N PHE A 409 13.32 -8.78 16.03
CA PHE A 409 12.45 -9.82 16.59
C PHE A 409 13.17 -10.71 17.59
N SER A 410 12.50 -10.94 18.72
CA SER A 410 12.97 -11.81 19.78
C SER A 410 11.86 -12.75 20.25
N THR A 411 12.22 -14.00 20.51
CA THR A 411 11.32 -15.03 21.05
C THR A 411 11.06 -14.91 22.55
N SER A 412 11.57 -13.85 23.21
CA SER A 412 11.50 -13.68 24.67
C SER A 412 10.13 -13.31 25.24
N GLY A 413 9.09 -13.19 24.38
CA GLY A 413 7.74 -12.82 24.78
C GLY A 413 7.53 -11.30 24.97
N SER A 414 8.58 -10.50 24.95
CA SER A 414 8.55 -9.04 24.95
C SER A 414 9.65 -8.51 24.05
N GLN A 415 9.29 -7.63 23.10
CA GLN A 415 10.27 -7.05 22.19
C GLN A 415 11.11 -6.00 22.91
N GLN A 416 12.42 -6.07 22.71
CA GLN A 416 13.36 -5.09 23.21
C GLN A 416 13.67 -4.09 22.09
N THR A 417 13.52 -2.81 22.39
CA THR A 417 13.79 -1.76 21.42
C THR A 417 14.85 -0.80 21.94
N THR A 418 15.66 -0.29 21.05
CA THR A 418 16.51 0.88 21.33
C THR A 418 15.61 2.10 21.46
N PRO A 419 15.79 2.93 22.51
CA PRO A 419 15.07 4.17 22.64
C PRO A 419 15.20 5.05 21.39
N PRO A 420 14.21 5.87 21.07
CA PRO A 420 14.26 6.76 19.90
C PRO A 420 15.46 7.72 20.02
N ASP A 421 16.06 8.02 18.87
CA ASP A 421 17.09 9.06 18.78
C ASP A 421 16.50 10.42 19.25
N SER A 422 17.26 11.18 20.02
CA SER A 422 16.92 12.52 20.47
C SER A 422 17.19 13.63 19.45
N GLY A 423 17.64 13.26 18.24
CA GLY A 423 17.85 14.17 17.13
C GLY A 423 16.57 14.80 16.58
N ALA A 424 16.72 15.62 15.55
CA ALA A 424 15.57 16.24 14.87
C ALA A 424 14.63 15.14 14.31
N VAL A 425 13.33 15.31 14.54
CA VAL A 425 12.30 14.35 14.06
C VAL A 425 11.91 14.75 12.66
N ASN A 426 12.27 13.93 11.69
CA ASN A 426 12.10 14.21 10.29
C ASN A 426 11.14 13.24 9.63
N TYR A 427 10.26 13.78 8.78
CA TYR A 427 9.34 13.02 7.96
C TYR A 427 9.52 13.33 6.46
N THR A 428 9.18 12.40 5.64
CA THR A 428 9.00 12.56 4.19
C THR A 428 7.55 12.23 3.86
N VAL A 429 6.85 13.14 3.20
CA VAL A 429 5.54 12.82 2.60
C VAL A 429 5.80 12.11 1.28
N ASP A 430 5.18 10.97 1.10
CA ASP A 430 5.26 10.14 -0.09
C ASP A 430 3.87 10.06 -0.73
N ALA A 431 3.75 10.55 -1.95
CA ALA A 431 2.49 10.67 -2.66
C ALA A 431 2.52 9.82 -3.94
N PHE A 432 1.42 9.09 -4.16
CA PHE A 432 1.21 8.31 -5.36
C PHE A 432 -0.03 8.78 -6.11
N ALA A 433 0.12 9.01 -7.41
CA ALA A 433 -0.95 9.33 -8.35
C ALA A 433 -0.87 8.34 -9.52
N SER A 434 -1.71 7.32 -9.51
CA SER A 434 -1.62 6.19 -10.45
C SER A 434 -1.82 6.54 -11.92
N VAL A 435 -2.42 7.70 -12.19
CA VAL A 435 -2.67 8.21 -13.56
C VAL A 435 -1.62 9.21 -14.03
N CYS A 436 -0.57 9.45 -13.26
CA CYS A 436 0.45 10.45 -13.56
C CYS A 436 1.80 9.80 -13.86
N ALA A 437 2.62 10.49 -14.62
CA ALA A 437 4.01 10.11 -14.89
C ALA A 437 4.95 11.30 -14.56
N PRO A 438 5.80 11.23 -13.52
CA PRO A 438 5.96 10.09 -12.62
C PRO A 438 4.73 9.86 -11.75
N SER A 439 4.49 8.60 -11.36
CA SER A 439 3.37 8.21 -10.51
C SER A 439 3.66 8.38 -9.01
N GLU A 440 4.90 8.61 -8.62
CA GLU A 440 5.34 8.82 -7.25
C GLU A 440 6.09 10.14 -7.12
N MET A 441 5.79 10.88 -6.07
CA MET A 441 6.51 12.09 -5.68
C MET A 441 6.70 12.14 -4.17
N ARG A 442 7.89 12.56 -3.76
CA ARG A 442 8.25 12.74 -2.34
C ARG A 442 8.59 14.18 -2.02
N THR A 443 8.24 14.62 -0.81
CA THR A 443 8.80 15.86 -0.28
C THR A 443 10.27 15.63 -0.02
N SER A 444 11.10 16.39 -0.75
CA SER A 444 12.54 16.53 -0.56
C SER A 444 13.41 15.27 -0.47
N THR A 445 14.05 14.93 -1.56
CA THR A 445 15.34 14.24 -1.51
C THR A 445 16.40 14.95 -2.37
N THR A 446 16.07 16.00 -3.11
CA THR A 446 17.04 16.70 -3.97
C THR A 446 16.91 18.21 -3.84
N THR A 447 18.04 18.85 -3.52
CA THR A 447 18.30 20.28 -3.57
C THR A 447 17.55 21.18 -2.57
N ASN A 448 18.13 21.36 -1.39
CA ASN A 448 17.87 22.45 -0.42
C ASN A 448 16.53 22.47 0.36
N GLU A 449 15.66 21.52 0.20
CA GLU A 449 14.52 21.40 1.12
C GLU A 449 14.86 20.43 2.24
N THR A 450 14.96 20.97 3.42
CA THR A 450 15.15 20.19 4.66
C THR A 450 14.02 19.22 4.85
N ASN A 451 14.32 18.01 5.31
CA ASN A 451 13.32 17.09 5.85
C ASN A 451 12.28 17.87 6.67
N LEU A 452 11.01 17.44 6.58
CA LEU A 452 9.95 18.08 7.37
C LEU A 452 10.19 17.81 8.85
N THR A 453 10.83 18.75 9.52
CA THR A 453 11.15 18.63 10.94
C THR A 453 9.96 19.08 11.77
N VAL A 454 9.46 18.17 12.62
CA VAL A 454 8.28 18.42 13.47
C VAL A 454 8.65 18.52 14.94
N ALA A 455 7.85 19.27 15.68
CA ALA A 455 7.91 19.36 17.14
C ALA A 455 6.50 19.14 17.74
N PRO A 456 6.40 18.71 19.00
CA PRO A 456 5.12 18.46 19.67
C PRO A 456 4.12 19.61 19.51
N GLY A 457 2.88 19.30 19.14
CA GLY A 457 1.80 20.28 19.02
C GLY A 457 1.99 21.34 17.92
N THR A 458 3.03 21.24 17.08
CA THR A 458 3.28 22.22 16.01
C THR A 458 2.70 21.78 14.67
N SER A 459 2.57 22.75 13.76
CA SER A 459 2.22 22.48 12.36
C SER A 459 3.37 22.90 11.47
N VAL A 460 3.73 22.02 10.52
CA VAL A 460 4.75 22.26 9.50
C VAL A 460 4.10 22.17 8.12
N THR A 461 4.43 23.12 7.24
CA THR A 461 3.92 23.09 5.86
C THR A 461 4.95 22.47 4.93
N ALA A 462 4.56 21.43 4.25
CA ALA A 462 5.35 20.76 3.22
C ALA A 462 5.30 21.55 1.91
N ALA A 463 6.34 21.42 1.09
CA ALA A 463 6.32 21.91 -0.26
C ALA A 463 5.19 21.24 -1.08
N THR A 464 4.65 21.96 -2.05
CA THR A 464 3.64 21.42 -2.95
C THR A 464 4.21 20.28 -3.78
N LEU A 465 3.54 19.13 -3.78
CA LEU A 465 3.83 18.00 -4.67
C LEU A 465 3.06 18.20 -5.97
N ALA A 466 3.78 18.44 -7.07
CA ALA A 466 3.19 18.80 -8.35
C ALA A 466 3.35 17.66 -9.37
N PHE A 467 2.30 16.87 -9.55
CA PHE A 467 2.25 15.85 -10.60
C PHE A 467 1.94 16.51 -11.94
N THR A 468 2.80 16.26 -12.92
CA THR A 468 2.64 16.72 -14.30
C THR A 468 2.60 15.51 -15.22
N GLY A 469 1.93 15.57 -16.35
CA GLY A 469 1.80 14.40 -17.24
C GLY A 469 0.78 13.39 -16.74
N CYS A 470 -0.24 13.86 -16.02
CA CYS A 470 -1.42 13.06 -15.65
C CYS A 470 -2.34 12.90 -16.87
N GLN A 471 -3.05 11.75 -16.96
CA GLN A 471 -3.93 11.40 -18.08
C GLN A 471 -5.40 11.47 -17.69
#